data_7a5051d607416db50783d9584450e416
#
_entry.id   7a5051d607416db50783d9584450e416
#
_cell.length_a   1.000
_cell.length_b   1.000
_cell.length_c   1.000
_cell.angle_alpha   90.00
_cell.angle_beta   90.00
_cell.angle_gamma   90.00
#
_symmetry.space_group_name_H-M   'P 1'
#
loop_
_entity.id
_entity.type
_entity.pdbx_description
1 polymer ?
#
loop_
_entity_poly.entity_id
_entity_poly.type
_entity_poly.pdbx_seq_one_letter_code
_entity_poly.pdbx_strand_id
1 'polypeptide(L)'
;VLGSRGLGDVYKRQVVESDLSATDANTLEFTAYTEFNNKWDSEMEYEHGDAVLAAYNAEHGTQYIPLPESAYTFTGADLKAGSNKAVSTIDIDKSNLTADRYYTLAVRLKSNSKFKIGEKNTVLYHISLLPIYDSRSKWNLVSCSSYYTGRGPELMIDGDLVTRWESRYNNTGEGDINPNEASTVWDMGKTYYWCGMTLVRRSDSYVTDLRAGYIELSDDGKNWTKAQDFDF
;
A
#
# COMPACT_ATOMS: atom_id res chain seq x y z
N VAL A 1 30.60 -30.81 6.22
CA VAL A 1 30.25 -29.86 5.15
C VAL A 1 29.20 -28.92 5.74
N LEU A 2 29.64 -27.76 6.23
CA LEU A 2 28.72 -26.71 6.63
C LEU A 2 28.12 -26.12 5.37
N GLY A 3 26.87 -26.46 5.09
CA GLY A 3 26.12 -25.82 4.02
C GLY A 3 26.09 -24.32 4.25
N SER A 4 26.44 -23.54 3.25
CA SER A 4 26.26 -22.08 3.23
C SER A 4 24.76 -21.79 3.33
N ARG A 5 24.27 -21.60 4.54
CA ARG A 5 22.89 -21.10 4.75
C ARG A 5 22.97 -19.59 4.52
N GLY A 6 22.21 -19.12 3.52
CA GLY A 6 22.10 -17.73 3.19
C GLY A 6 21.55 -16.89 4.36
N LEU A 7 21.70 -15.58 4.26
CA LEU A 7 20.92 -14.65 5.08
C LEU A 7 19.45 -15.03 4.92
N GLY A 8 18.84 -15.51 5.97
CA GLY A 8 17.44 -15.87 5.99
C GLY A 8 16.60 -14.65 5.59
N ASP A 9 15.50 -14.91 4.96
CA ASP A 9 14.59 -13.94 4.36
C ASP A 9 14.74 -12.50 4.87
N VAL A 10 15.32 -11.64 4.07
CA VAL A 10 15.21 -10.21 4.26
C VAL A 10 13.74 -9.88 4.06
N TYR A 11 13.02 -9.81 5.16
CA TYR A 11 11.63 -9.40 5.31
C TYR A 11 10.53 -10.21 4.57
N LYS A 12 9.51 -10.62 5.32
CA LYS A 12 8.26 -11.21 4.80
C LYS A 12 7.38 -10.23 4.02
N ARG A 13 7.70 -8.93 4.02
CA ARG A 13 7.02 -7.89 3.23
C ARG A 13 8.05 -7.20 2.34
N GLN A 14 7.89 -7.33 1.05
CA GLN A 14 8.65 -6.57 0.04
C GLN A 14 8.18 -5.13 -0.10
N VAL A 15 7.01 -4.78 0.47
CA VAL A 15 6.44 -3.44 0.43
C VAL A 15 6.15 -2.98 1.84
N VAL A 16 6.69 -1.84 2.23
CA VAL A 16 6.40 -1.14 3.47
C VAL A 16 5.73 0.18 3.11
N GLU A 17 4.50 0.38 3.56
CA GLU A 17 3.78 1.65 3.39
C GLU A 17 4.05 2.54 4.60
N SER A 18 4.30 3.82 4.35
CA SER A 18 4.56 4.81 5.37
C SER A 18 3.77 6.08 5.09
N ASP A 19 3.00 6.52 6.07
CA ASP A 19 2.30 7.80 6.07
C ASP A 19 3.09 8.83 6.89
N LEU A 20 3.84 9.67 6.19
CA LEU A 20 4.65 10.71 6.83
C LEU A 20 3.82 11.93 7.29
N SER A 21 2.54 12.04 6.89
CA SER A 21 1.66 13.13 7.33
C SER A 21 1.14 12.93 8.76
N ALA A 22 1.07 11.68 9.22
CA ALA A 22 0.46 11.32 10.49
C ALA A 22 1.46 11.20 11.65
N THR A 23 2.77 11.17 11.38
CA THR A 23 3.81 10.98 12.40
C THR A 23 4.84 12.10 12.38
N ASP A 24 5.34 12.47 13.57
CA ASP A 24 6.53 13.33 13.68
C ASP A 24 7.83 12.57 13.36
N ALA A 25 7.78 11.25 13.37
CA ALA A 25 8.90 10.40 13.04
C ALA A 25 9.17 10.40 11.53
N ASN A 26 10.36 10.82 11.14
CA ASN A 26 10.83 10.83 9.76
C ASN A 26 11.83 9.71 9.47
N THR A 27 12.05 8.80 10.41
CA THR A 27 13.03 7.73 10.29
C THR A 27 12.34 6.40 10.04
N LEU A 28 12.76 5.71 8.99
CA LEU A 28 12.37 4.35 8.64
C LEU A 28 13.57 3.41 8.87
N GLU A 29 13.29 2.12 8.98
CA GLU A 29 14.32 1.10 9.18
C GLU A 29 14.33 0.09 8.03
N PHE A 30 15.55 -0.25 7.59
CA PHE A 30 15.79 -1.43 6.75
C PHE A 30 16.53 -2.46 7.58
N THR A 31 15.92 -3.62 7.83
CA THR A 31 16.51 -4.66 8.65
C THR A 31 16.87 -5.90 7.84
N ALA A 32 18.15 -6.26 7.85
CA ALA A 32 18.64 -7.53 7.33
C ALA A 32 18.76 -8.55 8.46
N TYR A 33 18.34 -9.80 8.21
CA TYR A 33 18.34 -10.88 9.19
C TYR A 33 19.17 -12.07 8.76
N THR A 34 19.73 -12.76 9.74
CA THR A 34 20.27 -14.13 9.62
C THR A 34 19.42 -15.09 10.45
N GLU A 35 19.38 -16.36 10.07
CA GLU A 35 18.64 -17.41 10.80
C GLU A 35 19.16 -17.59 12.23
N PHE A 36 20.46 -17.37 12.43
CA PHE A 36 21.13 -17.55 13.74
C PHE A 36 21.99 -16.34 14.04
N ASN A 37 22.33 -16.15 15.33
CA ASN A 37 23.29 -15.14 15.74
C ASN A 37 24.64 -15.37 15.04
N ASN A 38 25.15 -14.30 14.48
CA ASN A 38 26.41 -14.32 13.78
C ASN A 38 27.59 -14.50 14.75
N LYS A 39 28.62 -15.23 14.32
CA LYS A 39 29.84 -15.42 15.13
C LYS A 39 30.89 -14.35 14.89
N TRP A 40 30.82 -13.64 13.77
CA TRP A 40 31.80 -12.65 13.33
C TRP A 40 31.13 -11.39 12.86
N ASP A 41 31.84 -10.27 12.88
CA ASP A 41 31.41 -9.07 12.19
C ASP A 41 31.37 -9.33 10.68
N SER A 42 30.36 -8.79 10.02
CA SER A 42 30.13 -8.96 8.59
C SER A 42 29.73 -7.63 7.96
N GLU A 43 30.57 -7.14 7.08
CA GLU A 43 30.29 -5.93 6.32
C GLU A 43 29.12 -6.16 5.36
N MET A 44 28.25 -5.17 5.26
CA MET A 44 27.06 -5.19 4.44
C MET A 44 27.14 -4.08 3.39
N GLU A 45 26.88 -4.40 2.14
CA GLU A 45 26.81 -3.44 1.05
C GLU A 45 25.36 -3.27 0.59
N TYR A 46 24.92 -2.04 0.48
CA TYR A 46 23.55 -1.68 0.10
C TYR A 46 23.53 -0.88 -1.18
N GLU A 47 22.45 -1.02 -1.94
CA GLU A 47 22.08 -0.15 -3.04
C GLU A 47 20.70 0.43 -2.76
N HIS A 48 20.46 1.68 -3.11
CA HIS A 48 19.18 2.33 -2.91
C HIS A 48 18.92 3.43 -3.94
N GLY A 49 17.67 3.93 -3.97
CA GLY A 49 17.26 5.06 -4.80
C GLY A 49 16.92 4.68 -6.24
N ASP A 50 17.11 5.65 -7.14
CA ASP A 50 16.57 5.65 -8.49
C ASP A 50 16.97 4.44 -9.33
N ALA A 51 18.25 4.07 -9.31
CA ALA A 51 18.75 2.95 -10.13
C ALA A 51 18.14 1.61 -9.70
N VAL A 52 17.99 1.39 -8.38
CA VAL A 52 17.38 0.18 -7.83
C VAL A 52 15.89 0.14 -8.15
N LEU A 53 15.20 1.27 -8.02
CA LEU A 53 13.78 1.37 -8.35
C LEU A 53 13.50 1.20 -9.84
N ALA A 54 14.33 1.80 -10.71
CA ALA A 54 14.20 1.64 -12.15
C ALA A 54 14.36 0.17 -12.59
N ALA A 55 15.33 -0.54 -12.02
CA ALA A 55 15.52 -1.98 -12.27
C ALA A 55 14.28 -2.77 -11.79
N TYR A 56 13.76 -2.46 -10.60
CA TYR A 56 12.55 -3.08 -10.06
C TYR A 56 11.33 -2.82 -10.96
N ASN A 57 11.11 -1.57 -11.38
CA ASN A 57 10.01 -1.20 -12.26
C ASN A 57 10.07 -1.97 -13.59
N ALA A 58 11.27 -2.09 -14.18
CA ALA A 58 11.46 -2.81 -15.43
C ALA A 58 11.17 -4.32 -15.28
N GLU A 59 11.60 -4.93 -14.19
CA GLU A 59 11.42 -6.36 -13.92
C GLU A 59 9.95 -6.72 -13.65
N HIS A 60 9.21 -5.84 -12.93
CA HIS A 60 7.84 -6.12 -12.46
C HIS A 60 6.75 -5.39 -13.25
N GLY A 61 7.11 -4.60 -14.28
CA GLY A 61 6.14 -3.83 -15.08
C GLY A 61 5.44 -2.72 -14.32
N THR A 62 6.06 -2.21 -13.24
CA THR A 62 5.53 -1.10 -12.42
C THR A 62 6.05 0.25 -12.91
N GLN A 63 5.42 1.34 -12.45
CA GLN A 63 5.78 2.72 -12.78
C GLN A 63 5.88 3.58 -11.52
N TYR A 64 6.47 3.05 -10.47
CA TYR A 64 6.64 3.79 -9.23
C TYR A 64 7.54 5.01 -9.43
N ILE A 65 7.16 6.12 -8.80
CA ILE A 65 7.89 7.39 -8.86
C ILE A 65 9.01 7.36 -7.80
N PRO A 66 10.26 7.64 -8.17
CA PRO A 66 11.37 7.59 -7.21
C PRO A 66 11.26 8.69 -6.14
N LEU A 67 11.65 8.34 -4.92
CA LEU A 67 11.89 9.33 -3.87
C LEU A 67 13.13 10.14 -4.23
N PRO A 68 13.06 11.49 -4.31
CA PRO A 68 14.22 12.31 -4.66
C PRO A 68 15.41 12.05 -3.70
N GLU A 69 16.62 11.97 -4.25
CA GLU A 69 17.84 11.77 -3.43
C GLU A 69 18.04 12.86 -2.36
N SER A 70 17.57 14.09 -2.64
CA SER A 70 17.60 15.18 -1.66
C SER A 70 16.59 15.03 -0.51
N ALA A 71 15.65 14.08 -0.62
CA ALA A 71 14.59 13.89 0.36
C ALA A 71 14.88 12.79 1.38
N TYR A 72 16.04 12.15 1.34
CA TYR A 72 16.38 11.13 2.32
C TYR A 72 17.90 10.98 2.53
N THR A 73 18.26 10.42 3.69
CA THR A 73 19.61 9.97 4.01
C THR A 73 19.56 8.51 4.43
N PHE A 74 20.30 7.65 3.74
CA PHE A 74 20.44 6.23 4.10
C PHE A 74 21.72 6.01 4.89
N THR A 75 21.60 5.38 6.07
CA THR A 75 22.74 4.99 6.90
C THR A 75 22.75 3.47 7.04
N GLY A 76 23.64 2.81 6.32
CA GLY A 76 23.80 1.36 6.32
C GLY A 76 24.42 0.85 7.62
N ALA A 77 23.99 -0.32 8.08
CA ALA A 77 24.52 -1.00 9.24
C ALA A 77 25.14 -2.35 8.90
N ASP A 78 26.26 -2.68 9.55
CA ASP A 78 26.87 -3.99 9.49
C ASP A 78 26.23 -4.99 10.44
N LEU A 79 26.29 -6.26 10.09
CA LEU A 79 25.89 -7.34 11.00
C LEU A 79 27.02 -7.62 12.00
N LYS A 80 26.76 -7.35 13.28
CA LYS A 80 27.74 -7.52 14.34
C LYS A 80 27.73 -8.94 14.92
N ALA A 81 28.89 -9.39 15.41
CA ALA A 81 29.02 -10.65 16.13
C ALA A 81 28.06 -10.68 17.33
N GLY A 82 27.40 -11.83 17.53
CA GLY A 82 26.37 -12.02 18.56
C GLY A 82 24.98 -11.55 18.15
N SER A 83 24.82 -10.88 17.01
CA SER A 83 23.53 -10.43 16.49
C SER A 83 23.04 -11.33 15.34
N ASN A 84 21.72 -11.43 15.17
CA ASN A 84 21.07 -12.02 14.01
C ASN A 84 20.43 -10.97 13.09
N LYS A 85 20.63 -9.67 13.37
CA LYS A 85 20.09 -8.57 12.58
C LYS A 85 21.05 -7.41 12.46
N ALA A 86 20.99 -6.72 11.32
CA ALA A 86 21.57 -5.42 11.07
C ALA A 86 20.46 -4.43 10.74
N VAL A 87 20.37 -3.32 11.46
CA VAL A 87 19.31 -2.31 11.30
C VAL A 87 19.93 -1.05 10.73
N SER A 88 19.63 -0.79 9.45
CA SER A 88 19.98 0.45 8.75
C SER A 88 18.86 1.46 8.90
N THR A 89 19.18 2.75 8.87
CA THR A 89 18.20 3.83 9.01
C THR A 89 18.02 4.61 7.71
N ILE A 90 16.82 5.13 7.52
CA ILE A 90 16.45 6.00 6.41
C ILE A 90 15.78 7.22 7.01
N ASP A 91 16.47 8.35 7.00
CA ASP A 91 15.93 9.62 7.50
C ASP A 91 15.32 10.40 6.34
N ILE A 92 14.04 10.78 6.45
CA ILE A 92 13.28 11.45 5.40
C ILE A 92 13.16 12.94 5.70
N ASP A 93 13.56 13.77 4.73
CA ASP A 93 13.31 15.21 4.72
C ASP A 93 12.02 15.55 3.98
N LYS A 94 10.96 15.76 4.72
CA LYS A 94 9.64 16.11 4.19
C LYS A 94 9.61 17.43 3.41
N SER A 95 10.54 18.34 3.67
CA SER A 95 10.57 19.67 3.01
C SER A 95 10.83 19.58 1.52
N ASN A 96 11.42 18.46 1.07
CA ASN A 96 11.72 18.17 -0.32
C ASN A 96 10.65 17.33 -1.03
N LEU A 97 9.49 17.14 -0.41
CA LEU A 97 8.38 16.36 -0.97
C LEU A 97 7.18 17.24 -1.28
N THR A 98 6.38 16.82 -2.26
CA THR A 98 5.10 17.44 -2.60
C THR A 98 3.94 16.54 -2.21
N ALA A 99 2.82 17.15 -1.80
CA ALA A 99 1.66 16.41 -1.32
C ALA A 99 0.83 15.74 -2.44
N ASP A 100 1.13 16.06 -3.69
CA ASP A 100 0.43 15.54 -4.88
C ASP A 100 0.99 14.21 -5.40
N ARG A 101 1.97 13.62 -4.70
CA ARG A 101 2.72 12.47 -5.20
C ARG A 101 2.89 11.38 -4.15
N TYR A 102 2.99 10.18 -4.68
CA TYR A 102 3.33 8.96 -3.96
C TYR A 102 4.72 8.51 -4.41
N TYR A 103 5.70 8.66 -3.55
CA TYR A 103 7.09 8.33 -3.85
C TYR A 103 7.41 6.91 -3.42
N THR A 104 8.40 6.31 -4.06
CA THR A 104 8.90 4.99 -3.69
C THR A 104 10.42 5.03 -3.58
N LEU A 105 10.94 4.61 -2.42
CA LEU A 105 12.34 4.32 -2.22
C LEU A 105 12.55 2.81 -2.26
N ALA A 106 13.39 2.34 -3.18
CA ALA A 106 13.87 0.97 -3.20
C ALA A 106 15.20 0.87 -2.47
N VAL A 107 15.33 -0.08 -1.54
CA VAL A 107 16.58 -0.41 -0.84
C VAL A 107 16.85 -1.89 -1.04
N ARG A 108 18.06 -2.23 -1.47
CA ARG A 108 18.50 -3.59 -1.72
C ARG A 108 19.78 -3.90 -0.97
N LEU A 109 19.82 -5.04 -0.30
CA LEU A 109 21.05 -5.63 0.19
C LEU A 109 21.79 -6.25 -1.00
N LYS A 110 22.92 -5.67 -1.41
CA LYS A 110 23.67 -6.07 -2.57
C LYS A 110 24.64 -7.22 -2.27
N SER A 111 25.40 -7.08 -1.23
CA SER A 111 26.40 -8.06 -0.86
C SER A 111 26.66 -8.09 0.65
N ASN A 112 27.29 -9.17 1.07
CA ASN A 112 27.76 -9.37 2.44
C ASN A 112 29.10 -10.10 2.40
N SER A 113 30.02 -9.73 3.27
CA SER A 113 31.38 -10.28 3.26
C SER A 113 31.48 -11.75 3.71
N LYS A 114 30.43 -12.33 4.31
CA LYS A 114 30.46 -13.67 4.93
C LYS A 114 29.38 -14.63 4.45
N PHE A 115 28.24 -14.14 3.95
CA PHE A 115 27.06 -14.94 3.65
C PHE A 115 26.54 -14.69 2.25
N LYS A 116 25.87 -15.69 1.69
CA LYS A 116 25.14 -15.53 0.42
C LYS A 116 23.84 -14.77 0.73
N ILE A 117 23.55 -13.77 -0.10
CA ILE A 117 22.29 -13.03 -0.06
C ILE A 117 21.15 -13.90 -0.61
N GLY A 118 20.00 -13.88 0.06
CA GLY A 118 18.79 -14.52 -0.43
C GLY A 118 18.14 -13.77 -1.59
N GLU A 119 17.19 -14.40 -2.25
CA GLU A 119 16.49 -13.82 -3.42
C GLU A 119 15.64 -12.59 -3.04
N LYS A 120 15.04 -12.61 -1.85
CA LYS A 120 14.23 -11.50 -1.31
C LYS A 120 15.10 -10.48 -0.57
N ASN A 121 15.87 -9.72 -1.33
CA ASN A 121 16.86 -8.77 -0.80
C ASN A 121 16.50 -7.31 -1.03
N THR A 122 15.32 -7.01 -1.58
CA THR A 122 14.85 -5.66 -1.90
C THR A 122 13.57 -5.34 -1.13
N VAL A 123 13.52 -4.14 -0.58
CA VAL A 123 12.33 -3.57 0.10
C VAL A 123 11.96 -2.28 -0.59
N LEU A 124 10.66 -2.08 -0.81
CA LEU A 124 10.09 -0.83 -1.30
C LEU A 124 9.42 -0.10 -0.15
N TYR A 125 9.75 1.18 -0.01
CA TYR A 125 9.10 2.10 0.91
C TYR A 125 8.26 3.08 0.12
N HIS A 126 6.93 3.00 0.26
CA HIS A 126 6.02 3.95 -0.33
C HIS A 126 5.80 5.12 0.64
N ILE A 127 6.04 6.32 0.17
CA ILE A 127 6.11 7.52 1.01
C ILE A 127 5.21 8.60 0.40
N SER A 128 4.28 9.13 1.19
CA SER A 128 3.40 10.22 0.80
C SER A 128 3.25 11.22 1.96
N LEU A 129 3.09 12.49 1.65
CA LEU A 129 2.68 13.50 2.63
C LEU A 129 1.18 13.46 2.94
N LEU A 130 0.40 12.78 2.10
CA LEU A 130 -1.00 12.48 2.38
C LEU A 130 -1.12 11.12 3.07
N PRO A 131 -2.14 10.90 3.89
CA PRO A 131 -2.39 9.60 4.51
C PRO A 131 -2.54 8.52 3.45
N ILE A 132 -1.81 7.41 3.60
CA ILE A 132 -1.92 6.23 2.73
C ILE A 132 -3.20 5.46 3.04
N TYR A 133 -3.54 5.38 4.33
CA TYR A 133 -4.75 4.74 4.80
C TYR A 133 -5.35 5.54 5.95
N ASP A 134 -6.67 5.72 5.92
CA ASP A 134 -7.41 6.31 7.03
C ASP A 134 -8.68 5.51 7.32
N SER A 135 -9.18 5.69 8.52
CA SER A 135 -10.46 5.15 8.93
C SER A 135 -11.59 5.73 8.09
N ARG A 136 -12.46 4.87 7.56
CA ARG A 136 -13.68 5.28 6.87
C ARG A 136 -14.71 5.97 7.77
N SER A 137 -14.40 6.13 9.07
CA SER A 137 -15.28 6.77 10.06
C SER A 137 -15.60 8.24 9.75
N LYS A 138 -14.82 8.88 8.88
CA LYS A 138 -15.05 10.27 8.43
C LYS A 138 -15.69 10.37 7.05
N TRP A 139 -15.95 9.24 6.42
CA TRP A 139 -16.60 9.23 5.13
C TRP A 139 -18.07 9.55 5.28
N ASN A 140 -18.57 10.45 4.46
CA ASN A 140 -19.96 10.86 4.41
C ASN A 140 -20.58 10.42 3.08
N LEU A 141 -21.76 9.80 3.14
CA LEU A 141 -22.53 9.50 1.95
C LEU A 141 -23.05 10.79 1.34
N VAL A 142 -22.67 11.05 0.10
CA VAL A 142 -23.16 12.19 -0.71
C VAL A 142 -24.43 11.78 -1.45
N SER A 143 -24.40 10.62 -2.11
CA SER A 143 -25.57 10.09 -2.83
C SER A 143 -25.49 8.57 -2.98
N CYS A 144 -26.67 7.99 -3.15
CA CYS A 144 -26.84 6.60 -3.51
C CYS A 144 -28.01 6.51 -4.51
N SER A 145 -27.80 5.89 -5.66
CA SER A 145 -28.83 5.81 -6.69
C SER A 145 -29.98 4.85 -6.34
N SER A 146 -29.69 3.81 -5.58
CA SER A 146 -30.68 2.78 -5.24
C SER A 146 -30.20 1.94 -4.06
N TYR A 147 -31.11 1.64 -3.11
CA TYR A 147 -30.83 0.65 -2.06
C TYR A 147 -32.09 -0.03 -1.53
N TYR A 148 -31.93 -1.27 -1.11
CA TYR A 148 -32.99 -2.04 -0.44
C TYR A 148 -33.05 -1.67 1.06
N THR A 149 -34.24 -1.58 1.62
CA THR A 149 -34.45 -1.27 3.03
C THR A 149 -33.65 -2.19 3.96
N GLY A 150 -32.82 -1.61 4.83
CA GLY A 150 -31.93 -2.32 5.75
C GLY A 150 -30.65 -2.85 5.10
N ARG A 151 -30.39 -2.47 3.83
CA ARG A 151 -29.15 -2.79 3.11
C ARG A 151 -28.65 -1.56 2.38
N GLY A 152 -28.52 -0.48 3.13
CA GLY A 152 -28.07 0.81 2.63
C GLY A 152 -26.57 0.86 2.33
N PRO A 153 -26.12 1.95 1.67
CA PRO A 153 -24.71 2.11 1.28
C PRO A 153 -23.74 2.18 2.46
N GLU A 154 -24.18 2.58 3.65
CA GLU A 154 -23.37 2.59 4.86
C GLU A 154 -22.75 1.22 5.20
N LEU A 155 -23.39 0.13 4.78
CA LEU A 155 -22.91 -1.24 4.98
C LEU A 155 -21.75 -1.62 4.04
N MET A 156 -21.39 -0.74 3.07
CA MET A 156 -20.17 -0.95 2.27
C MET A 156 -18.90 -0.62 3.04
N ILE A 157 -19.01 0.24 4.06
CA ILE A 157 -17.86 0.83 4.75
C ILE A 157 -17.83 0.55 6.26
N ASP A 158 -18.75 -0.24 6.79
CA ASP A 158 -18.87 -0.55 8.22
C ASP A 158 -17.78 -1.50 8.76
N GLY A 159 -17.05 -2.16 7.86
CA GLY A 159 -15.98 -3.10 8.21
C GLY A 159 -16.46 -4.52 8.47
N ASP A 160 -17.77 -4.80 8.38
CA ASP A 160 -18.33 -6.13 8.54
C ASP A 160 -18.51 -6.80 7.16
N LEU A 161 -17.81 -7.90 6.91
CA LEU A 161 -17.88 -8.65 5.66
C LEU A 161 -19.18 -9.44 5.47
N VAL A 162 -20.04 -9.50 6.48
CA VAL A 162 -21.35 -10.17 6.41
C VAL A 162 -22.43 -9.20 5.95
N THR A 163 -22.31 -7.95 6.28
CA THR A 163 -23.21 -6.88 5.83
C THR A 163 -22.90 -6.49 4.37
N ARG A 164 -23.84 -5.83 3.72
CA ARG A 164 -23.65 -5.36 2.34
C ARG A 164 -24.62 -4.27 1.95
N TRP A 165 -24.22 -3.43 1.07
CA TRP A 165 -25.13 -2.64 0.26
C TRP A 165 -25.77 -3.53 -0.81
N GLU A 166 -27.07 -3.34 -1.04
CA GLU A 166 -27.81 -4.03 -2.07
C GLU A 166 -28.76 -3.06 -2.75
N SER A 167 -28.68 -2.94 -4.07
CA SER A 167 -29.61 -2.12 -4.84
C SER A 167 -31.03 -2.66 -4.72
N ARG A 168 -32.01 -1.78 -4.89
CA ARG A 168 -33.43 -2.11 -4.76
C ARG A 168 -33.86 -3.10 -5.83
N TYR A 169 -34.46 -4.20 -5.43
CA TYR A 169 -34.99 -5.23 -6.36
C TYR A 169 -36.52 -5.43 -6.26
N ASN A 170 -37.17 -4.73 -5.33
CA ASN A 170 -38.63 -4.78 -5.17
C ASN A 170 -39.16 -3.43 -4.65
N ASN A 171 -40.41 -3.38 -4.16
CA ASN A 171 -41.05 -2.15 -3.71
C ASN A 171 -40.56 -1.61 -2.33
N THR A 172 -39.54 -2.19 -1.72
CA THR A 172 -38.96 -1.73 -0.45
C THR A 172 -37.59 -1.12 -0.67
N GLY A 173 -37.39 0.09 -0.15
CA GLY A 173 -36.14 0.83 -0.33
C GLY A 173 -36.33 2.11 -1.15
N GLU A 174 -35.24 2.71 -1.57
CA GLU A 174 -35.21 3.95 -2.31
C GLU A 174 -34.48 3.80 -3.66
N GLY A 175 -34.79 4.69 -4.61
CA GLY A 175 -34.22 4.71 -5.94
C GLY A 175 -34.89 3.71 -6.90
N ASP A 176 -34.23 3.45 -8.03
CA ASP A 176 -34.77 2.58 -9.10
C ASP A 176 -34.79 1.11 -8.67
N ILE A 177 -35.85 0.40 -9.16
CA ILE A 177 -35.96 -1.05 -8.96
C ILE A 177 -35.17 -1.76 -10.06
N ASN A 178 -34.28 -2.69 -9.63
CA ASN A 178 -33.38 -3.43 -10.53
C ASN A 178 -32.59 -2.50 -11.47
N PRO A 179 -31.86 -1.50 -10.96
CA PRO A 179 -31.12 -0.60 -11.83
C PRO A 179 -30.08 -1.40 -12.62
N ASN A 180 -29.93 -1.07 -13.91
CA ASN A 180 -28.84 -1.63 -14.72
C ASN A 180 -27.49 -1.16 -14.20
N GLU A 181 -27.43 0.07 -13.66
CA GLU A 181 -26.27 0.66 -13.01
C GLU A 181 -26.70 1.23 -11.64
N ALA A 182 -25.99 0.84 -10.61
CA ALA A 182 -26.19 1.36 -9.28
C ALA A 182 -24.88 2.04 -8.82
N SER A 183 -25.01 3.18 -8.17
CA SER A 183 -23.86 3.99 -7.77
C SER A 183 -24.00 4.52 -6.35
N THR A 184 -22.84 4.72 -5.71
CA THR A 184 -22.70 5.45 -4.46
C THR A 184 -21.60 6.49 -4.61
N VAL A 185 -21.80 7.66 -4.01
CA VAL A 185 -20.80 8.74 -3.96
C VAL A 185 -20.48 9.04 -2.50
N TRP A 186 -19.20 9.06 -2.20
CA TRP A 186 -18.68 9.26 -0.86
C TRP A 186 -17.74 10.45 -0.81
N ASP A 187 -17.98 11.37 0.13
CA ASP A 187 -17.00 12.36 0.54
C ASP A 187 -16.09 11.73 1.61
N MET A 188 -14.81 11.61 1.31
CA MET A 188 -13.83 10.99 2.21
C MET A 188 -13.38 11.92 3.34
N GLY A 189 -13.88 13.18 3.38
CA GLY A 189 -13.63 14.16 4.43
C GLY A 189 -12.30 14.90 4.32
N LYS A 190 -11.39 14.44 3.45
CA LYS A 190 -10.13 15.11 3.09
C LYS A 190 -9.56 14.54 1.80
N THR A 191 -8.57 15.21 1.24
CA THR A 191 -7.84 14.72 0.07
C THR A 191 -6.88 13.59 0.47
N TYR A 192 -6.89 12.52 -0.31
CA TYR A 192 -6.00 11.37 -0.17
C TYR A 192 -5.18 11.16 -1.42
N TYR A 193 -4.02 10.52 -1.29
CA TYR A 193 -3.38 9.87 -2.42
C TYR A 193 -4.03 8.49 -2.63
N TRP A 194 -4.75 8.35 -3.72
CA TRP A 194 -5.46 7.11 -4.03
C TRP A 194 -4.50 6.10 -4.68
N CYS A 195 -4.20 4.99 -4.03
CA CYS A 195 -3.34 3.93 -4.55
C CYS A 195 -4.08 2.62 -4.86
N GLY A 196 -5.33 2.48 -4.44
CA GLY A 196 -6.13 1.30 -4.71
C GLY A 196 -7.33 1.16 -3.81
N MET A 197 -8.18 0.18 -4.12
CA MET A 197 -9.35 -0.18 -3.33
C MET A 197 -9.56 -1.70 -3.35
N THR A 198 -10.01 -2.24 -2.24
CA THR A 198 -10.50 -3.62 -2.17
C THR A 198 -12.03 -3.61 -2.18
N LEU A 199 -12.63 -4.22 -3.19
CA LEU A 199 -14.05 -4.50 -3.27
C LEU A 199 -14.31 -5.95 -2.87
N VAL A 200 -15.21 -6.16 -1.92
CA VAL A 200 -15.59 -7.50 -1.46
C VAL A 200 -17.02 -7.79 -1.91
N ARG A 201 -17.18 -8.80 -2.76
CA ARG A 201 -18.52 -9.30 -3.15
C ARG A 201 -19.11 -10.16 -2.05
N ARG A 202 -20.43 -10.24 -2.06
CA ARG A 202 -21.15 -11.26 -1.26
C ARG A 202 -20.66 -12.67 -1.64
N SER A 203 -20.65 -13.57 -0.68
CA SER A 203 -20.16 -14.95 -0.85
C SER A 203 -21.25 -16.02 -0.93
N ASP A 204 -22.51 -15.62 -0.91
CA ASP A 204 -23.66 -16.51 -0.98
C ASP A 204 -24.07 -16.86 -2.43
N SER A 205 -25.25 -17.45 -2.60
CA SER A 205 -25.76 -17.90 -3.91
C SER A 205 -25.96 -16.77 -4.94
N TYR A 206 -25.91 -15.52 -4.53
CA TYR A 206 -26.05 -14.34 -5.39
C TYR A 206 -24.69 -13.64 -5.64
N VAL A 207 -23.61 -14.37 -5.56
CA VAL A 207 -22.24 -13.87 -5.80
C VAL A 207 -22.06 -13.21 -7.18
N THR A 208 -22.90 -13.54 -8.15
CA THR A 208 -22.84 -13.01 -9.52
C THR A 208 -23.63 -11.72 -9.74
N ASP A 209 -24.29 -11.16 -8.71
CA ASP A 209 -25.09 -9.94 -8.86
C ASP A 209 -24.20 -8.73 -9.18
N LEU A 210 -23.06 -8.59 -8.49
CA LEU A 210 -22.04 -7.62 -8.85
C LEU A 210 -21.03 -8.29 -9.80
N ARG A 211 -21.03 -7.89 -11.06
CA ARG A 211 -20.13 -8.43 -12.09
C ARG A 211 -19.02 -7.48 -12.45
N ALA A 212 -19.38 -6.28 -12.84
CA ALA A 212 -18.44 -5.28 -13.32
C ALA A 212 -18.88 -3.89 -12.91
N GLY A 213 -17.97 -2.95 -12.98
CA GLY A 213 -18.21 -1.54 -12.73
C GLY A 213 -16.94 -0.72 -12.90
N TYR A 214 -17.00 0.50 -12.43
CA TYR A 214 -15.85 1.40 -12.46
C TYR A 214 -15.81 2.29 -11.21
N ILE A 215 -14.65 2.84 -10.97
CA ILE A 215 -14.37 3.78 -9.89
C ILE A 215 -13.99 5.10 -10.52
N GLU A 216 -14.59 6.17 -10.05
CA GLU A 216 -14.24 7.55 -10.40
C GLU A 216 -13.79 8.29 -9.15
N LEU A 217 -12.85 9.19 -9.32
CA LEU A 217 -12.32 10.08 -8.29
C LEU A 217 -12.54 11.53 -8.66
N SER A 218 -12.74 12.37 -7.65
CA SER A 218 -12.92 13.82 -7.82
C SER A 218 -12.36 14.55 -6.59
N ASP A 219 -11.70 15.67 -6.83
CA ASP A 219 -11.24 16.58 -5.76
C ASP A 219 -12.29 17.64 -5.39
N ASP A 220 -13.30 17.86 -6.24
CA ASP A 220 -14.27 18.94 -6.10
C ASP A 220 -15.74 18.46 -6.09
N GLY A 221 -15.97 17.16 -6.26
CA GLY A 221 -17.31 16.57 -6.35
C GLY A 221 -18.09 16.92 -7.62
N LYS A 222 -17.45 17.56 -8.62
CA LYS A 222 -18.07 18.01 -9.88
C LYS A 222 -17.38 17.44 -11.11
N ASN A 223 -16.06 17.45 -11.10
CA ASN A 223 -15.22 16.94 -12.17
C ASN A 223 -14.70 15.57 -11.78
N TRP A 224 -15.15 14.54 -12.50
CA TRP A 224 -14.84 13.14 -12.17
C TRP A 224 -13.88 12.55 -13.19
N THR A 225 -12.92 11.79 -12.70
CA THR A 225 -11.94 11.09 -13.52
C THR A 225 -12.02 9.61 -13.21
N LYS A 226 -12.19 8.80 -14.25
CA LYS A 226 -12.18 7.34 -14.10
C LYS A 226 -10.80 6.87 -13.66
N ALA A 227 -10.76 6.22 -12.52
CA ALA A 227 -9.52 5.67 -11.96
C ALA A 227 -9.32 4.21 -12.38
N GLN A 228 -10.38 3.39 -12.36
CA GLN A 228 -10.26 1.94 -12.61
C GLN A 228 -11.59 1.33 -13.03
N ASP A 229 -11.54 0.39 -13.98
CA ASP A 229 -12.60 -0.58 -14.19
C ASP A 229 -12.35 -1.83 -13.35
N PHE A 230 -13.41 -2.52 -12.93
CA PHE A 230 -13.33 -3.83 -12.31
C PHE A 230 -14.30 -4.81 -12.95
N ASP A 231 -13.91 -6.08 -13.02
CA ASP A 231 -14.71 -7.22 -13.47
C ASP A 231 -14.37 -8.43 -12.59
N PHE A 232 -15.40 -9.17 -12.11
CA PHE A 232 -15.27 -10.27 -11.16
C PHE A 232 -15.50 -11.64 -11.79
#